data_139a58277f0f928ea8b77ca462175384
#
_entry.id   139a58277f0f928ea8b77ca462175384
#
_cell.length_a   1.000
_cell.length_b   1.000
_cell.length_c   1.000
_cell.angle_alpha   90.00
_cell.angle_beta   90.00
_cell.angle_gamma   90.00
#
_symmetry.space_group_name_H-M   'P 1'
#
loop_
_entity.id
_entity.type
_entity.pdbx_description
1 polymer ?
#
loop_
_entity_poly.entity_id
_entity_poly.type
_entity_poly.pdbx_seq_one_letter_code
_entity_poly.pdbx_strand_id
1 'polypeptide(L)'
;SALLFFSFLFGTLFNSIPRTIDLPDGTKLDCFITGDQYSRRLHDSNNYSIVMNPDDGYYYYAELVNGELLPTEHIAGETDPELIGLEKGLSVSEEVYQKKKRFYNHHNHDHDHDHQHSASRDAPTSGIITQINVFIRFADDPDFPQPRSYYDEVFQTSINSNQPSLKHYFHEVS
;
A
#
# COMPACT_ATOMS: atom_id res chain seq x y z
N SER A 1 29.36 -32.20 -7.26
CA SER A 1 28.24 -31.51 -7.97
C SER A 1 27.62 -30.51 -7.03
N ALA A 2 27.96 -29.25 -7.21
CA ALA A 2 27.32 -28.13 -6.49
C ALA A 2 26.05 -27.72 -7.22
N LEU A 3 24.89 -27.95 -6.61
CA LEU A 3 23.60 -27.48 -7.09
C LEU A 3 23.45 -26.01 -6.69
N LEU A 4 23.64 -25.11 -7.65
CA LEU A 4 23.35 -23.68 -7.48
C LEU A 4 21.83 -23.48 -7.53
N PHE A 5 21.22 -23.22 -6.37
CA PHE A 5 19.85 -22.73 -6.28
C PHE A 5 19.85 -21.25 -6.65
N PHE A 6 19.41 -20.95 -7.87
CA PHE A 6 19.02 -19.59 -8.26
C PHE A 6 17.65 -19.30 -7.67
N SER A 7 17.61 -18.60 -6.53
CA SER A 7 16.37 -18.00 -6.02
C SER A 7 16.06 -16.79 -6.88
N PHE A 8 15.12 -16.94 -7.82
CA PHE A 8 14.50 -15.79 -8.49
C PHE A 8 13.62 -15.08 -7.47
N LEU A 9 14.03 -13.91 -7.04
CA LEU A 9 13.17 -12.96 -6.33
C LEU A 9 12.16 -12.41 -7.36
N PHE A 10 11.05 -13.12 -7.51
CA PHE A 10 9.89 -12.56 -8.21
C PHE A 10 9.25 -11.53 -7.30
N GLY A 11 9.20 -10.26 -7.73
CA GLY A 11 8.35 -9.27 -7.10
C GLY A 11 6.91 -9.81 -7.03
N THR A 12 6.16 -9.43 -6.00
CA THR A 12 4.80 -9.92 -5.77
C THR A 12 3.90 -9.51 -6.95
N LEU A 13 3.56 -10.47 -7.81
CA LEU A 13 2.65 -10.27 -8.93
C LEU A 13 1.22 -10.57 -8.45
N PHE A 14 0.32 -9.62 -8.63
CA PHE A 14 -1.11 -9.77 -8.41
C PHE A 14 -1.77 -10.13 -9.74
N ASN A 15 -2.52 -11.22 -9.77
CA ASN A 15 -3.25 -11.62 -10.97
C ASN A 15 -4.69 -11.90 -10.60
N SER A 16 -5.58 -10.98 -10.95
CA SER A 16 -7.03 -11.09 -10.73
C SER A 16 -7.40 -11.45 -9.30
N ILE A 17 -6.80 -10.77 -8.32
CA ILE A 17 -7.15 -10.94 -6.91
C ILE A 17 -8.50 -10.26 -6.66
N PRO A 18 -9.53 -11.00 -6.20
CA PRO A 18 -10.85 -10.44 -5.98
C PRO A 18 -10.86 -9.39 -4.88
N ARG A 19 -11.61 -8.31 -5.09
CA ARG A 19 -11.80 -7.21 -4.17
C ARG A 19 -13.23 -6.72 -4.23
N THR A 20 -13.81 -6.43 -3.06
CA THR A 20 -15.08 -5.70 -2.96
C THR A 20 -14.80 -4.31 -2.38
N ILE A 21 -15.36 -3.28 -2.98
CA ILE A 21 -15.20 -1.88 -2.59
C ILE A 21 -16.56 -1.34 -2.18
N ASP A 22 -16.61 -0.63 -1.05
CA ASP A 22 -17.80 0.10 -0.63
C ASP A 22 -17.86 1.44 -1.37
N LEU A 23 -18.99 1.72 -2.01
CA LEU A 23 -19.23 2.97 -2.74
C LEU A 23 -19.84 4.03 -1.81
N PRO A 24 -19.80 5.33 -2.19
CA PRO A 24 -20.31 6.41 -1.35
C PRO A 24 -21.78 6.30 -0.96
N ASP A 25 -22.59 5.65 -1.77
CA ASP A 25 -24.02 5.39 -1.51
C ASP A 25 -24.28 4.14 -0.64
N GLY A 26 -23.23 3.45 -0.20
CA GLY A 26 -23.29 2.22 0.58
C GLY A 26 -23.48 0.95 -0.24
N THR A 27 -23.54 1.03 -1.56
CA THR A 27 -23.52 -0.13 -2.44
C THR A 27 -22.12 -0.72 -2.55
N LYS A 28 -21.98 -1.90 -3.13
CA LYS A 28 -20.69 -2.59 -3.26
C LYS A 28 -20.35 -2.82 -4.72
N LEU A 29 -19.08 -2.60 -5.05
CA LEU A 29 -18.51 -2.90 -6.34
C LEU A 29 -17.54 -4.07 -6.22
N ASP A 30 -17.87 -5.20 -6.87
CA ASP A 30 -16.95 -6.33 -6.97
C ASP A 30 -16.00 -6.13 -8.14
N CYS A 31 -14.73 -6.24 -7.88
CA CYS A 31 -13.67 -6.01 -8.87
C CYS A 31 -12.47 -6.92 -8.59
N PHE A 32 -11.44 -6.79 -9.40
CA PHE A 32 -10.20 -7.55 -9.29
C PHE A 32 -9.01 -6.62 -9.33
N ILE A 33 -7.91 -7.05 -8.70
CA ILE A 33 -6.62 -6.36 -8.72
C ILE A 33 -5.65 -7.16 -9.58
N THR A 34 -5.02 -6.49 -10.54
CA THR A 34 -3.91 -7.06 -11.33
C THR A 34 -2.78 -6.05 -11.40
N GLY A 35 -1.54 -6.52 -11.36
CA GLY A 35 -0.34 -5.71 -11.41
C GLY A 35 0.75 -6.20 -10.48
N ASP A 36 1.63 -5.31 -10.11
CA ASP A 36 2.75 -5.59 -9.21
C ASP A 36 2.89 -4.49 -8.13
N GLN A 37 4.01 -4.48 -7.46
CA GLN A 37 4.30 -3.48 -6.42
C GLN A 37 4.45 -2.05 -6.94
N TYR A 38 4.71 -1.86 -8.25
CA TYR A 38 4.93 -0.56 -8.85
C TYR A 38 3.68 0.02 -9.52
N SER A 39 2.84 -0.83 -10.07
CA SER A 39 1.61 -0.43 -10.73
C SER A 39 0.54 -1.50 -10.60
N ARG A 40 -0.58 -1.11 -10.01
CA ARG A 40 -1.77 -1.95 -9.85
C ARG A 40 -2.92 -1.28 -10.54
N ARG A 41 -3.78 -2.07 -11.17
CA ARG A 41 -5.05 -1.62 -11.71
C ARG A 41 -6.20 -2.41 -11.10
N LEU A 42 -7.32 -1.76 -10.91
CA LEU A 42 -8.58 -2.43 -10.68
C LEU A 42 -9.24 -2.72 -12.02
N HIS A 43 -9.99 -3.80 -12.10
CA HIS A 43 -10.77 -4.15 -13.29
C HIS A 43 -11.99 -4.99 -12.93
N ASP A 44 -12.98 -5.00 -13.80
CA ASP A 44 -14.15 -5.87 -13.68
C ASP A 44 -13.83 -7.33 -14.07
N SER A 45 -14.83 -8.19 -14.02
CA SER A 45 -14.72 -9.61 -14.39
C SER A 45 -14.36 -9.85 -15.86
N ASN A 46 -14.62 -8.87 -16.73
CA ASN A 46 -14.34 -8.91 -18.16
C ASN A 46 -13.00 -8.26 -18.52
N ASN A 47 -12.21 -7.86 -17.50
CA ASN A 47 -10.91 -7.25 -17.64
C ASN A 47 -10.92 -5.80 -18.16
N TYR A 48 -12.02 -5.07 -17.99
CA TYR A 48 -12.05 -3.63 -18.24
C TYR A 48 -11.53 -2.89 -17.01
N SER A 49 -10.56 -2.01 -17.21
CA SER A 49 -9.95 -1.26 -16.13
C SER A 49 -10.90 -0.22 -15.56
N ILE A 50 -10.88 -0.07 -14.23
CA ILE A 50 -11.68 0.90 -13.50
C ILE A 50 -10.78 1.77 -12.62
N VAL A 51 -11.14 3.05 -12.47
CA VAL A 51 -10.42 4.01 -11.63
C VAL A 51 -11.41 4.82 -10.81
N MET A 52 -10.99 5.23 -9.63
CA MET A 52 -11.79 6.09 -8.78
C MET A 52 -11.72 7.54 -9.28
N ASN A 53 -12.85 8.19 -9.36
CA ASN A 53 -12.91 9.63 -9.57
C ASN A 53 -12.80 10.32 -8.19
N PRO A 54 -11.79 11.18 -7.99
CA PRO A 54 -11.58 11.84 -6.69
C PRO A 54 -12.66 12.87 -6.33
N ASP A 55 -13.42 13.36 -7.31
CA ASP A 55 -14.41 14.41 -7.09
C ASP A 55 -15.70 13.88 -6.41
N ASP A 56 -16.06 12.61 -6.69
CA ASP A 56 -17.28 12.00 -6.18
C ASP A 56 -17.06 10.68 -5.43
N GLY A 57 -15.85 10.10 -5.54
CA GLY A 57 -15.48 8.84 -4.88
C GLY A 57 -16.02 7.58 -5.56
N TYR A 58 -16.75 7.71 -6.67
CA TYR A 58 -17.22 6.56 -7.44
C TYR A 58 -16.14 6.01 -8.37
N TYR A 59 -16.32 4.79 -8.82
CA TYR A 59 -15.42 4.12 -9.75
C TYR A 59 -16.02 4.12 -11.15
N TYR A 60 -15.20 4.51 -12.11
CA TYR A 60 -15.55 4.64 -13.52
C TYR A 60 -14.69 3.70 -14.36
N TYR A 61 -15.21 3.28 -15.50
CA TYR A 61 -14.35 2.64 -16.48
C TYR A 61 -13.25 3.60 -16.91
N ALA A 62 -12.07 3.04 -17.19
CA ALA A 62 -10.89 3.82 -17.49
C ALA A 62 -10.62 3.92 -18.98
N GLU A 63 -10.08 5.05 -19.39
CA GLU A 63 -9.42 5.26 -20.67
C GLU A 63 -7.94 5.60 -20.48
N LEU A 64 -7.14 5.38 -21.51
CA LEU A 64 -5.71 5.67 -21.47
C LEU A 64 -5.43 7.04 -22.09
N VAL A 65 -5.09 8.02 -21.27
CA VAL A 65 -4.78 9.39 -21.69
C VAL A 65 -3.36 9.75 -21.28
N ASN A 66 -2.53 10.10 -22.24
CA ASN A 66 -1.11 10.42 -22.02
C ASN A 66 -0.34 9.35 -21.21
N GLY A 67 -0.74 8.08 -21.38
CA GLY A 67 -0.11 6.95 -20.71
C GLY A 67 -0.61 6.67 -19.29
N GLU A 68 -1.56 7.44 -18.79
CA GLU A 68 -2.22 7.23 -17.49
C GLU A 68 -3.66 6.76 -17.67
N LEU A 69 -4.16 5.97 -16.72
CA LEU A 69 -5.56 5.57 -16.67
C LEU A 69 -6.38 6.68 -16.01
N LEU A 70 -7.29 7.27 -16.76
CA LEU A 70 -8.21 8.30 -16.28
C LEU A 70 -9.66 7.79 -16.30
N PRO A 71 -10.54 8.30 -15.42
CA PRO A 71 -11.94 7.92 -15.42
C PRO A 71 -12.64 8.49 -16.67
N THR A 72 -13.47 7.68 -17.32
CA THR A 72 -14.44 8.11 -18.31
C THR A 72 -15.68 8.71 -17.63
N GLU A 73 -16.73 8.99 -18.40
CA GLU A 73 -18.05 9.36 -17.84
C GLU A 73 -18.93 8.16 -17.43
N HIS A 74 -18.45 6.93 -17.59
CA HIS A 74 -19.22 5.70 -17.42
C HIS A 74 -18.90 5.01 -16.09
N ILE A 75 -19.89 4.98 -15.18
CA ILE A 75 -19.75 4.32 -13.88
C ILE A 75 -19.57 2.82 -14.08
N ALA A 76 -18.60 2.25 -13.39
CA ALA A 76 -18.31 0.82 -13.42
C ALA A 76 -19.47 0.01 -12.85
N GLY A 77 -19.91 -0.99 -13.61
CA GLY A 77 -21.05 -1.85 -13.23
C GLY A 77 -22.42 -1.34 -13.68
N GLU A 78 -22.57 -0.09 -14.10
CA GLU A 78 -23.84 0.44 -14.62
C GLU A 78 -23.91 0.42 -16.15
N THR A 79 -22.79 0.52 -16.82
CA THR A 79 -22.70 0.57 -18.28
C THR A 79 -21.98 -0.66 -18.80
N ASP A 80 -22.43 -1.24 -19.91
CA ASP A 80 -21.69 -2.28 -20.60
C ASP A 80 -20.50 -1.68 -21.34
N PRO A 81 -19.27 -1.93 -20.93
CA PRO A 81 -18.07 -1.31 -21.51
C PRO A 81 -17.80 -1.76 -22.94
N GLU A 82 -18.32 -2.91 -23.37
CA GLU A 82 -18.19 -3.40 -24.73
C GLU A 82 -19.04 -2.56 -25.71
N LEU A 83 -20.23 -2.16 -25.30
CA LEU A 83 -21.13 -1.34 -26.13
C LEU A 83 -20.61 0.09 -26.36
N ILE A 84 -19.78 0.61 -25.45
CA ILE A 84 -19.17 1.93 -25.58
C ILE A 84 -17.74 1.87 -26.17
N GLY A 85 -17.30 0.69 -26.61
CA GLY A 85 -16.04 0.52 -27.33
C GLY A 85 -14.78 0.65 -26.50
N LEU A 86 -14.84 0.39 -25.18
CA LEU A 86 -13.66 0.40 -24.34
C LEU A 86 -12.75 -0.81 -24.61
N GLU A 87 -11.46 -0.64 -24.40
CA GLU A 87 -10.47 -1.71 -24.55
C GLU A 87 -10.31 -2.50 -23.25
N LYS A 88 -10.21 -3.83 -23.40
CA LYS A 88 -9.89 -4.74 -22.28
C LYS A 88 -8.41 -4.67 -21.93
N GLY A 89 -8.10 -4.83 -20.65
CA GLY A 89 -6.72 -4.96 -20.19
C GLY A 89 -5.90 -3.68 -20.21
N LEU A 90 -6.53 -2.51 -20.36
CA LEU A 90 -5.82 -1.24 -20.29
C LEU A 90 -4.99 -1.13 -19.01
N SER A 91 -3.72 -0.76 -19.19
CA SER A 91 -2.77 -0.47 -18.11
C SER A 91 -2.09 0.85 -18.41
N VAL A 92 -1.41 1.41 -17.44
CA VAL A 92 -0.54 2.57 -17.70
C VAL A 92 0.50 2.24 -18.75
N SER A 93 0.96 3.23 -19.50
CA SER A 93 2.01 3.03 -20.51
C SER A 93 3.31 2.55 -19.87
N GLU A 94 4.16 1.90 -20.66
CA GLU A 94 5.48 1.45 -20.22
C GLU A 94 6.32 2.62 -19.67
N GLU A 95 6.24 3.79 -20.27
CA GLU A 95 6.94 4.99 -19.81
C GLU A 95 6.50 5.40 -18.41
N VAL A 96 5.18 5.45 -18.16
CA VAL A 96 4.59 5.77 -16.85
C VAL A 96 4.94 4.68 -15.84
N TYR A 97 4.87 3.41 -16.23
CA TYR A 97 5.27 2.29 -15.38
C TYR A 97 6.73 2.42 -14.94
N GLN A 98 7.66 2.67 -15.87
CA GLN A 98 9.07 2.83 -15.55
C GLN A 98 9.34 4.05 -14.68
N LYS A 99 8.58 5.14 -14.85
CA LYS A 99 8.64 6.30 -13.96
C LYS A 99 8.22 5.95 -12.54
N LYS A 100 7.11 5.23 -12.37
CA LYS A 100 6.61 4.74 -11.06
C LYS A 100 7.64 3.80 -10.41
N LYS A 101 8.19 2.88 -11.18
CA LYS A 101 9.22 1.94 -10.70
C LYS A 101 10.49 2.65 -10.25
N ARG A 102 10.99 3.63 -11.03
CA ARG A 102 12.16 4.44 -10.63
C ARG A 102 11.89 5.23 -9.37
N PHE A 103 10.72 5.88 -9.28
CA PHE A 103 10.31 6.61 -8.08
C PHE A 103 10.28 5.72 -6.84
N TYR A 104 9.65 4.55 -6.93
CA TYR A 104 9.60 3.58 -5.86
C TYR A 104 10.98 3.10 -5.43
N ASN A 105 11.83 2.71 -6.38
CA ASN A 105 13.19 2.25 -6.09
C ASN A 105 14.06 3.36 -5.51
N HIS A 106 13.93 4.60 -6.01
CA HIS A 106 14.71 5.73 -5.50
C HIS A 106 14.39 6.04 -4.04
N HIS A 107 13.12 5.95 -3.64
CA HIS A 107 12.73 6.16 -2.24
C HIS A 107 13.09 4.99 -1.33
N ASN A 108 13.22 3.79 -1.86
CA ASN A 108 13.65 2.62 -1.09
C ASN A 108 15.17 2.42 -1.07
N HIS A 109 15.92 3.08 -1.98
CA HIS A 109 17.38 2.99 -2.07
C HIS A 109 18.12 4.25 -1.64
N ASP A 110 17.41 5.23 -1.06
CA ASP A 110 18.05 6.46 -0.55
C ASP A 110 18.85 6.21 0.75
N HIS A 111 19.43 5.01 0.86
CA HIS A 111 20.43 4.67 1.87
C HIS A 111 21.86 4.59 1.34
N ASP A 112 22.08 4.90 0.06
CA ASP A 112 23.42 4.86 -0.56
C ASP A 112 23.80 6.22 -1.16
N HIS A 113 23.73 7.27 -0.35
CA HIS A 113 24.49 8.49 -0.63
C HIS A 113 25.77 8.45 0.20
N ASP A 114 26.89 8.30 -0.53
CA ASP A 114 28.26 8.58 -0.13
C ASP A 114 28.38 10.03 0.42
N HIS A 115 27.77 10.26 1.56
CA HIS A 115 28.09 11.39 2.40
C HIS A 115 29.00 10.88 3.50
N GLN A 116 30.28 11.29 3.45
CA GLN A 116 31.22 11.25 4.54
C GLN A 116 30.65 11.99 5.79
N HIS A 117 29.51 11.57 6.27
CA HIS A 117 29.03 11.81 7.62
C HIS A 117 28.71 10.45 8.18
N SER A 118 29.68 9.93 8.92
CA SER A 118 29.56 8.77 9.79
C SER A 118 28.54 9.07 10.90
N ALA A 119 27.24 9.02 10.53
CA ALA A 119 26.16 8.75 11.43
C ALA A 119 25.39 7.62 10.77
N SER A 120 25.80 6.40 11.06
CA SER A 120 25.02 5.21 10.80
C SER A 120 23.56 5.51 11.19
N ARG A 121 22.63 5.42 10.23
CA ARG A 121 21.19 5.50 10.51
C ARG A 121 20.66 4.17 11.03
N ASP A 122 21.56 3.24 11.34
CA ASP A 122 21.19 2.02 12.01
C ASP A 122 20.68 2.38 13.40
N ALA A 123 19.53 1.83 13.75
CA ALA A 123 19.02 1.99 15.11
C ALA A 123 20.11 1.55 16.08
N PRO A 124 20.40 2.34 17.12
CA PRO A 124 21.43 1.97 18.07
C PRO A 124 21.10 0.59 18.67
N THR A 125 22.03 -0.34 18.58
CA THR A 125 21.89 -1.67 19.18
C THR A 125 22.12 -1.67 20.68
N SER A 126 22.56 -0.54 21.22
CA SER A 126 22.77 -0.34 22.66
C SER A 126 22.49 1.11 23.04
N GLY A 127 22.02 1.34 24.27
CA GLY A 127 21.73 2.67 24.81
C GLY A 127 20.23 2.93 24.98
N ILE A 128 19.86 4.21 25.09
CA ILE A 128 18.46 4.63 25.28
C ILE A 128 17.87 5.00 23.93
N ILE A 129 16.85 4.27 23.51
CA ILE A 129 16.07 4.58 22.30
C ILE A 129 14.87 5.42 22.72
N THR A 130 14.80 6.66 22.23
CA THR A 130 13.63 7.53 22.43
C THR A 130 12.69 7.36 21.25
N GLN A 131 11.44 7.00 21.54
CA GLN A 131 10.38 6.91 20.53
C GLN A 131 9.22 7.85 20.88
N ILE A 132 8.52 8.31 19.87
CA ILE A 132 7.29 9.09 20.01
C ILE A 132 6.14 8.22 19.52
N ASN A 133 5.17 7.96 20.40
CA ASN A 133 3.93 7.28 20.04
C ASN A 133 2.83 8.33 19.85
N VAL A 134 2.28 8.42 18.64
CA VAL A 134 1.21 9.36 18.31
C VAL A 134 -0.08 8.58 18.13
N PHE A 135 -1.06 8.87 18.98
CA PHE A 135 -2.41 8.31 18.88
C PHE A 135 -3.24 9.25 17.99
N ILE A 136 -3.77 8.71 16.91
CA ILE A 136 -4.59 9.45 15.95
C ILE A 136 -6.02 8.95 16.06
N ARG A 137 -6.97 9.89 16.11
CA ARG A 137 -8.41 9.62 16.10
C ARG A 137 -9.03 10.50 15.02
N PHE A 138 -9.88 9.93 14.20
CA PHE A 138 -10.69 10.69 13.27
C PHE A 138 -11.88 11.34 14.00
N ALA A 139 -12.46 12.39 13.40
CA ALA A 139 -13.47 13.21 14.08
C ALA A 139 -14.76 12.44 14.42
N ASP A 140 -15.05 11.37 13.69
CA ASP A 140 -16.20 10.48 13.82
C ASP A 140 -15.93 9.21 14.63
N ASP A 141 -14.67 8.98 15.03
CA ASP A 141 -14.31 7.84 15.86
C ASP A 141 -14.75 8.06 17.33
N PRO A 142 -15.14 6.99 18.04
CA PRO A 142 -15.35 7.07 19.48
C PRO A 142 -14.05 7.39 20.23
N ASP A 143 -14.16 7.87 21.45
CA ASP A 143 -12.99 8.08 22.30
C ASP A 143 -12.23 6.77 22.53
N PHE A 144 -10.91 6.87 22.74
CA PHE A 144 -10.11 5.71 23.08
C PHE A 144 -10.71 5.00 24.32
N PRO A 145 -10.98 3.67 24.22
CA PRO A 145 -11.70 2.95 25.28
C PRO A 145 -10.87 2.82 26.58
N GLN A 146 -9.58 3.00 26.49
CA GLN A 146 -8.67 2.83 27.62
C GLN A 146 -8.02 4.16 28.04
N PRO A 147 -7.69 4.34 29.33
CA PRO A 147 -6.94 5.52 29.78
C PRO A 147 -5.51 5.51 29.25
N ARG A 148 -4.88 6.67 29.20
CA ARG A 148 -3.51 6.84 28.73
C ARG A 148 -2.52 5.88 29.39
N SER A 149 -2.66 5.64 30.71
CA SER A 149 -1.81 4.72 31.46
C SER A 149 -1.79 3.30 30.89
N TYR A 150 -2.90 2.82 30.35
CA TYR A 150 -2.98 1.52 29.69
C TYR A 150 -2.06 1.46 28.47
N TYR A 151 -2.07 2.51 27.66
CA TYR A 151 -1.21 2.58 26.46
C TYR A 151 0.25 2.76 26.84
N ASP A 152 0.55 3.54 27.89
CA ASP A 152 1.90 3.68 28.41
C ASP A 152 2.47 2.31 28.88
N GLU A 153 1.65 1.46 29.48
CA GLU A 153 2.03 0.09 29.85
C GLU A 153 2.35 -0.79 28.65
N VAL A 154 1.53 -0.74 27.59
CA VAL A 154 1.76 -1.51 26.36
C VAL A 154 3.13 -1.19 25.73
N PHE A 155 3.58 0.06 25.82
CA PHE A 155 4.83 0.49 25.21
C PHE A 155 6.04 0.41 26.14
N GLN A 156 5.86 0.62 27.46
CA GLN A 156 6.96 0.88 28.39
C GLN A 156 7.02 -0.06 29.60
N THR A 157 6.21 -1.10 29.65
CA THR A 157 6.24 -2.04 30.77
C THR A 157 7.66 -2.59 31.00
N SER A 158 8.05 -2.70 32.25
CA SER A 158 9.36 -3.21 32.65
C SER A 158 9.59 -4.62 32.08
N ILE A 159 10.81 -4.87 31.60
CA ILE A 159 11.27 -6.19 31.13
C ILE A 159 11.10 -7.32 32.14
N ASN A 160 10.94 -7.00 33.42
CA ASN A 160 10.72 -7.96 34.48
C ASN A 160 9.23 -8.30 34.72
N SER A 161 8.32 -7.70 33.96
CA SER A 161 6.89 -8.02 34.05
C SER A 161 6.55 -9.19 33.12
N ASN A 162 5.57 -10.00 33.52
CA ASN A 162 5.03 -11.07 32.65
C ASN A 162 4.15 -10.53 31.50
N GLN A 163 4.09 -9.22 31.32
CA GLN A 163 3.32 -8.57 30.26
C GLN A 163 4.27 -8.18 29.12
N PRO A 164 4.04 -8.70 27.90
CA PRO A 164 4.84 -8.31 26.76
C PRO A 164 4.59 -6.82 26.45
N SER A 165 5.66 -6.07 26.23
CA SER A 165 5.62 -4.68 25.79
C SER A 165 6.54 -4.48 24.60
N LEU A 166 6.39 -3.33 23.91
CA LEU A 166 7.29 -3.00 22.81
C LEU A 166 8.73 -2.85 23.31
N LYS A 167 8.94 -2.31 24.50
CA LYS A 167 10.24 -2.24 25.15
C LYS A 167 10.83 -3.63 25.40
N HIS A 168 10.02 -4.59 25.84
CA HIS A 168 10.44 -5.97 26.05
C HIS A 168 10.87 -6.62 24.72
N TYR A 169 10.08 -6.46 23.67
CA TYR A 169 10.41 -6.95 22.34
C TYR A 169 11.77 -6.43 21.86
N PHE A 170 12.02 -5.11 21.92
CA PHE A 170 13.31 -4.56 21.49
C PHE A 170 14.48 -5.02 22.37
N HIS A 171 14.25 -5.33 23.62
CA HIS A 171 15.30 -5.88 24.49
C HIS A 171 15.66 -7.33 24.13
N GLU A 172 14.69 -8.11 23.63
CA GLU A 172 14.94 -9.50 23.25
C GLU A 172 15.62 -9.65 21.88
N VAL A 173 15.40 -8.70 20.96
CA VAL A 173 15.91 -8.79 19.58
C VAL A 173 17.18 -7.97 19.32
N SER A 174 17.67 -7.22 20.29
CA SER A 174 18.90 -6.45 20.24
C SER A 174 20.05 -7.15 20.99
#